data_5cdaafa21eed1230dfa53561d2356291
#
_entry.id   5cdaafa21eed1230dfa53561d2356291
#
_cell.length_a   1.000
_cell.length_b   1.000
_cell.length_c   1.000
_cell.angle_alpha   90.00
_cell.angle_beta   90.00
_cell.angle_gamma   90.00
#
_symmetry.space_group_name_H-M   'P 1'
#
loop_
_entity.id
_entity.type
_entity.pdbx_description
1 polymer ?
#
loop_
_entity_poly.entity_id
_entity_poly.type
_entity_poly.pdbx_seq_one_letter_code
_entity_poly.pdbx_strand_id
1 'polypeptide(L)'
;LRSNGGGSLEEVRLMTGFFTGNGPVVQIKDTRGNVDIKSAHNRQKLFNGPIVVLINKLSASASEILAAALQDYGRAVIVGDESTFGKGSVQQPVDIGQYLPFFAARDRAGLLKVTTQKFYRVAGGSTQLKGVESDIQLPTATAAFELGEDILDYAMPYDQITPCTNYKKDSSIAAMLPVLKDASAK
;
A
#
# COMPACT_ATOMS: atom_id res chain seq x y z
N LEU A 1 9.45 -1.73 6.84
CA LEU A 1 9.10 -1.01 5.60
C LEU A 1 9.56 0.47 5.62
N ARG A 2 10.23 0.92 6.67
CA ARG A 2 10.72 2.31 6.75
C ARG A 2 11.58 2.65 5.53
N SER A 3 11.31 3.82 4.93
CA SER A 3 12.02 4.36 3.76
C SER A 3 12.01 3.44 2.52
N ASN A 4 11.04 2.57 2.41
CA ASN A 4 10.85 1.69 1.25
C ASN A 4 9.76 2.26 0.35
N GLY A 5 10.16 2.79 -0.82
CA GLY A 5 9.25 3.40 -1.80
C GLY A 5 8.35 2.43 -2.56
N GLY A 6 8.38 1.14 -2.24
CA GLY A 6 7.60 0.10 -2.89
C GLY A 6 8.34 -0.64 -4.01
N GLY A 7 7.60 -1.21 -4.95
CA GLY A 7 8.16 -2.03 -6.03
C GLY A 7 7.07 -2.81 -6.77
N SER A 8 7.32 -4.09 -7.02
CA SER A 8 6.43 -4.96 -7.77
C SER A 8 5.15 -5.29 -7.01
N LEU A 9 4.02 -5.07 -7.67
CA LEU A 9 2.70 -5.48 -7.18
C LEU A 9 2.61 -7.01 -7.01
N GLU A 10 3.21 -7.76 -7.91
CA GLU A 10 3.19 -9.22 -7.84
C GLU A 10 3.99 -9.74 -6.65
N GLU A 11 5.17 -9.18 -6.41
CA GLU A 11 5.99 -9.57 -5.26
C GLU A 11 5.30 -9.26 -3.93
N VAL A 12 4.68 -8.09 -3.79
CA VAL A 12 3.97 -7.77 -2.55
C VAL A 12 2.75 -8.64 -2.33
N ARG A 13 2.06 -9.05 -3.41
CA ARG A 13 0.94 -10.00 -3.36
C ARG A 13 1.41 -11.35 -2.80
N LEU A 14 2.51 -11.88 -3.33
CA LEU A 14 3.11 -13.13 -2.87
C LEU A 14 3.60 -13.04 -1.43
N MET A 15 4.32 -11.96 -1.11
CA MET A 15 4.86 -11.72 0.24
C MET A 15 3.74 -11.63 1.30
N THR A 16 2.65 -10.93 1.00
CA THR A 16 1.50 -10.85 1.90
C THR A 16 0.98 -12.23 2.25
N GLY A 17 0.90 -13.13 1.26
CA GLY A 17 0.44 -14.50 1.44
C GLY A 17 1.27 -15.32 2.43
N PHE A 18 2.55 -15.01 2.63
CA PHE A 18 3.37 -15.67 3.64
C PHE A 18 2.86 -15.45 5.07
N PHE A 19 2.17 -14.34 5.31
CA PHE A 19 1.68 -13.94 6.61
C PHE A 19 0.16 -14.10 6.77
N THR A 20 -0.61 -13.94 5.70
CA THR A 20 -2.08 -13.99 5.73
C THR A 20 -2.64 -15.33 5.25
N GLY A 21 -1.88 -16.08 4.47
CA GLY A 21 -2.35 -17.27 3.76
C GLY A 21 -3.12 -16.90 2.49
N ASN A 22 -4.15 -17.70 2.18
CA ASN A 22 -5.02 -17.46 1.02
C ASN A 22 -6.00 -16.30 1.29
N GLY A 23 -6.20 -15.41 0.32
CA GLY A 23 -7.18 -14.34 0.37
C GLY A 23 -6.78 -13.07 -0.36
N PRO A 24 -7.67 -12.05 -0.40
CA PRO A 24 -7.41 -10.79 -1.08
C PRO A 24 -6.27 -10.02 -0.44
N VAL A 25 -5.48 -9.34 -1.26
CA VAL A 25 -4.35 -8.51 -0.81
C VAL A 25 -4.59 -7.05 -1.12
N VAL A 26 -5.07 -6.78 -2.32
CA VAL A 26 -5.33 -5.43 -2.82
C VAL A 26 -6.38 -5.47 -3.91
N GLN A 27 -7.14 -4.40 -4.05
CA GLN A 27 -8.11 -4.22 -5.13
C GLN A 27 -7.54 -3.17 -6.11
N ILE A 28 -7.60 -3.45 -7.40
CA ILE A 28 -7.10 -2.57 -8.46
C ILE A 28 -8.28 -2.11 -9.30
N LYS A 29 -8.49 -0.79 -9.41
CA LYS A 29 -9.55 -0.20 -10.23
C LYS A 29 -8.94 0.48 -11.45
N ASP A 30 -9.41 0.10 -12.62
CA ASP A 30 -9.00 0.70 -13.89
C ASP A 30 -9.79 1.99 -14.21
N THR A 31 -9.41 2.66 -15.30
CA THR A 31 -10.07 3.88 -15.78
C THR A 31 -11.51 3.67 -16.25
N ARG A 32 -11.92 2.42 -16.51
CA ARG A 32 -13.29 2.05 -16.91
C ARG A 32 -14.18 1.73 -15.71
N GLY A 33 -13.59 1.71 -14.50
CA GLY A 33 -14.30 1.38 -13.27
C GLY A 33 -14.31 -0.11 -12.90
N ASN A 34 -13.64 -0.97 -13.69
CA ASN A 34 -13.54 -2.39 -13.36
C ASN A 34 -12.61 -2.58 -12.17
N VAL A 35 -13.01 -3.43 -11.23
CA VAL A 35 -12.22 -3.77 -10.04
C VAL A 35 -11.70 -5.20 -10.16
N ASP A 36 -10.38 -5.36 -10.10
CA ASP A 36 -9.69 -6.62 -10.08
C ASP A 36 -9.08 -6.86 -8.69
N ILE A 37 -9.45 -7.96 -8.05
CA ILE A 37 -8.97 -8.33 -6.71
C ILE A 37 -7.74 -9.23 -6.85
N LYS A 38 -6.58 -8.71 -6.47
CA LYS A 38 -5.35 -9.48 -6.42
C LYS A 38 -5.28 -10.24 -5.10
N SER A 39 -5.29 -11.56 -5.18
CA SER A 39 -5.29 -12.45 -4.02
C SER A 39 -3.99 -13.25 -3.92
N ALA A 40 -3.56 -13.52 -2.69
CA ALA A 40 -2.55 -14.54 -2.41
C ALA A 40 -3.18 -15.93 -2.46
N HIS A 41 -2.41 -16.92 -2.88
CA HIS A 41 -2.87 -18.32 -3.02
C HIS A 41 -2.02 -19.29 -2.19
N ASN A 42 -1.53 -18.83 -1.05
CA ASN A 42 -0.70 -19.64 -0.17
C ASN A 42 -1.57 -20.60 0.64
N ARG A 43 -1.32 -21.91 0.50
CA ARG A 43 -2.05 -22.93 1.27
C ARG A 43 -1.83 -22.82 2.78
N GLN A 44 -0.64 -22.34 3.18
CA GLN A 44 -0.26 -22.16 4.58
C GLN A 44 0.49 -20.85 4.77
N LYS A 45 0.33 -20.25 5.93
CA LYS A 45 1.18 -19.13 6.36
C LYS A 45 2.57 -19.66 6.69
N LEU A 46 3.61 -18.97 6.27
CA LEU A 46 4.99 -19.33 6.59
C LEU A 46 5.37 -18.88 8.00
N PHE A 47 4.70 -17.86 8.53
CA PHE A 47 4.96 -17.32 9.86
C PHE A 47 3.67 -16.99 10.59
N ASN A 48 3.50 -17.53 11.80
CA ASN A 48 2.31 -17.34 12.66
C ASN A 48 2.60 -16.53 13.93
N GLY A 49 3.86 -16.20 14.21
CA GLY A 49 4.27 -15.41 15.36
C GLY A 49 3.78 -13.95 15.27
N PRO A 50 4.00 -13.13 16.32
CA PRO A 50 3.64 -11.71 16.33
C PRO A 50 4.44 -10.95 15.28
N ILE A 51 3.79 -9.95 14.64
CA ILE A 51 4.42 -9.09 13.63
C ILE A 51 4.22 -7.63 14.01
N VAL A 52 5.32 -6.89 13.95
CA VAL A 52 5.35 -5.44 13.99
C VAL A 52 5.90 -4.94 12.65
N VAL A 53 5.17 -4.04 12.00
CA VAL A 53 5.60 -3.41 10.75
C VAL A 53 6.00 -1.98 11.04
N LEU A 54 7.29 -1.66 10.85
CA LEU A 54 7.78 -0.29 10.99
C LEU A 54 7.58 0.48 9.69
N ILE A 55 6.95 1.64 9.78
CA ILE A 55 6.69 2.55 8.66
C ILE A 55 7.22 3.96 8.92
N ASN A 56 7.32 4.74 7.86
CA ASN A 56 7.50 6.19 7.92
C ASN A 56 6.90 6.86 6.67
N LYS A 57 6.94 8.20 6.61
CA LYS A 57 6.43 8.98 5.46
C LYS A 57 7.10 8.65 4.11
N LEU A 58 8.22 7.95 4.10
CA LEU A 58 8.88 7.48 2.88
C LEU A 58 8.48 6.05 2.50
N SER A 59 7.63 5.38 3.28
CA SER A 59 7.04 4.09 2.93
C SER A 59 5.91 4.32 1.94
N ALA A 60 6.04 3.84 0.69
CA ALA A 60 5.10 4.18 -0.38
C ALA A 60 4.70 2.97 -1.24
N SER A 61 3.54 3.07 -1.95
CA SER A 61 3.13 2.14 -3.01
C SER A 61 3.02 0.68 -2.52
N ALA A 62 3.83 -0.26 -3.05
CA ALA A 62 3.80 -1.67 -2.65
C ALA A 62 4.05 -1.87 -1.14
N SER A 63 4.85 -1.02 -0.49
CA SER A 63 5.03 -1.04 0.96
C SER A 63 3.73 -0.68 1.70
N GLU A 64 2.94 0.24 1.14
CA GLU A 64 1.62 0.59 1.68
C GLU A 64 0.61 -0.55 1.50
N ILE A 65 0.67 -1.26 0.36
CA ILE A 65 -0.18 -2.43 0.11
C ILE A 65 0.10 -3.52 1.17
N LEU A 66 1.37 -3.83 1.46
CA LEU A 66 1.72 -4.82 2.47
C LEU A 66 1.27 -4.40 3.86
N ALA A 67 1.60 -3.17 4.27
CA ALA A 67 1.21 -2.66 5.59
C ALA A 67 -0.31 -2.64 5.76
N ALA A 68 -1.04 -2.12 4.74
CA ALA A 68 -2.50 -2.06 4.75
C ALA A 68 -3.14 -3.45 4.82
N ALA A 69 -2.67 -4.40 4.00
CA ALA A 69 -3.21 -5.76 4.03
C ALA A 69 -3.00 -6.43 5.39
N LEU A 70 -1.79 -6.33 5.97
CA LEU A 70 -1.51 -6.92 7.28
C LEU A 70 -2.34 -6.26 8.39
N GLN A 71 -2.58 -4.95 8.31
CA GLN A 71 -3.45 -4.21 9.25
C GLN A 71 -4.92 -4.62 9.09
N ASP A 72 -5.43 -4.69 7.86
CA ASP A 72 -6.82 -5.07 7.57
C ASP A 72 -7.14 -6.50 8.05
N TYR A 73 -6.17 -7.41 7.89
CA TYR A 73 -6.29 -8.77 8.42
C TYR A 73 -6.13 -8.85 9.95
N GLY A 74 -5.73 -7.78 10.62
CA GLY A 74 -5.35 -7.82 12.05
C GLY A 74 -4.14 -8.73 12.30
N ARG A 75 -3.23 -8.81 11.32
CA ARG A 75 -2.08 -9.72 11.36
C ARG A 75 -0.81 -9.06 11.88
N ALA A 76 -0.72 -7.73 11.83
CA ALA A 76 0.42 -6.97 12.32
C ALA A 76 -0.02 -5.69 13.03
N VAL A 77 0.81 -5.21 13.95
CA VAL A 77 0.74 -3.86 14.51
C VAL A 77 1.60 -2.94 13.64
N ILE A 78 1.04 -1.84 13.18
CA ILE A 78 1.74 -0.84 12.38
C ILE A 78 2.29 0.24 13.32
N VAL A 79 3.59 0.48 13.24
CA VAL A 79 4.30 1.37 14.18
C VAL A 79 5.21 2.33 13.42
N GLY A 80 5.26 3.58 13.80
CA GLY A 80 6.18 4.56 13.21
C GLY A 80 5.62 5.96 13.11
N ASP A 81 5.80 6.63 11.97
CA ASP A 81 5.24 7.95 11.68
C ASP A 81 3.71 7.88 11.73
N GLU A 82 3.04 9.03 11.78
CA GLU A 82 1.59 9.11 11.76
C GLU A 82 0.97 8.25 10.65
N SER A 83 1.56 8.32 9.45
CA SER A 83 1.15 7.51 8.31
C SER A 83 2.30 7.26 7.34
N THR A 84 2.07 6.40 6.33
CA THR A 84 2.92 6.25 5.14
C THR A 84 2.75 7.40 4.17
N PHE A 85 3.40 7.34 3.00
CA PHE A 85 3.44 8.40 1.98
C PHE A 85 2.07 8.82 1.45
N GLY A 86 1.16 7.87 1.25
CA GLY A 86 -0.17 8.16 0.72
C GLY A 86 -0.32 7.96 -0.79
N LYS A 87 0.53 7.15 -1.43
CA LYS A 87 0.39 6.82 -2.84
C LYS A 87 -0.62 5.70 -3.05
N GLY A 88 -1.74 6.02 -3.71
CA GLY A 88 -2.81 5.06 -4.05
C GLY A 88 -2.95 4.79 -5.55
N SER A 89 -1.95 5.17 -6.36
CA SER A 89 -1.98 5.08 -7.82
C SER A 89 -0.97 4.07 -8.36
N VAL A 90 -1.34 3.41 -9.47
CA VAL A 90 -0.46 2.54 -10.26
C VAL A 90 -0.01 3.30 -11.51
N GLN A 91 1.30 3.41 -11.70
CA GLN A 91 1.91 4.09 -12.83
C GLN A 91 2.65 3.10 -13.72
N GLN A 92 2.51 3.29 -15.03
CA GLN A 92 3.20 2.49 -16.04
C GLN A 92 4.04 3.37 -16.95
N PRO A 93 5.28 2.97 -17.27
CA PRO A 93 6.05 3.62 -18.32
C PRO A 93 5.47 3.23 -19.68
N VAL A 94 5.17 4.21 -20.51
CA VAL A 94 4.69 4.07 -21.88
C VAL A 94 5.79 4.58 -22.80
N ASP A 95 6.27 3.72 -23.69
CA ASP A 95 7.27 4.08 -24.69
C ASP A 95 6.61 4.95 -25.79
N ILE A 96 6.98 6.22 -25.84
CA ILE A 96 6.44 7.17 -26.82
C ILE A 96 6.83 6.80 -28.25
N GLY A 97 8.00 6.18 -28.45
CA GLY A 97 8.45 5.73 -29.75
C GLY A 97 7.51 4.78 -30.47
N GLN A 98 6.74 3.98 -29.73
CA GLN A 98 5.75 3.06 -30.30
C GLN A 98 4.59 3.79 -31.00
N TYR A 99 4.30 5.04 -30.64
CA TYR A 99 3.25 5.86 -31.20
C TYR A 99 3.73 6.80 -32.32
N LEU A 100 5.04 6.78 -32.63
CA LEU A 100 5.70 7.65 -33.60
C LEU A 100 6.35 6.82 -34.74
N PRO A 101 5.58 6.01 -35.50
CA PRO A 101 6.15 5.04 -36.44
C PRO A 101 6.98 5.65 -37.56
N PHE A 102 6.69 6.91 -37.91
CA PHE A 102 7.41 7.65 -39.00
C PHE A 102 8.49 8.59 -38.49
N PHE A 103 8.72 8.64 -37.18
CA PHE A 103 9.75 9.51 -36.60
C PHE A 103 11.11 8.82 -36.62
N ALA A 104 12.09 9.41 -37.33
CA ALA A 104 13.40 8.80 -37.51
C ALA A 104 14.18 8.55 -36.19
N ALA A 105 13.89 9.31 -35.14
CA ALA A 105 14.52 9.19 -33.82
C ALA A 105 13.57 8.58 -32.76
N ARG A 106 12.61 7.73 -33.16
CA ARG A 106 11.62 7.10 -32.26
C ARG A 106 12.24 6.43 -31.03
N ASP A 107 13.41 5.82 -31.19
CA ASP A 107 14.13 5.15 -30.09
C ASP A 107 14.65 6.13 -29.02
N ARG A 108 14.65 7.44 -29.32
CA ARG A 108 15.02 8.53 -28.40
C ARG A 108 13.82 9.36 -27.94
N ALA A 109 12.60 8.96 -28.27
CA ALA A 109 11.39 9.68 -27.89
C ALA A 109 11.11 9.65 -26.38
N GLY A 110 11.72 8.68 -25.66
CA GLY A 110 11.63 8.57 -24.22
C GLY A 110 10.40 7.80 -23.74
N LEU A 111 10.26 7.75 -22.41
CA LEU A 111 9.17 7.07 -21.72
C LEU A 111 8.27 8.09 -21.03
N LEU A 112 6.97 7.96 -21.19
CA LEU A 112 5.97 8.71 -20.43
C LEU A 112 5.47 7.84 -19.28
N LYS A 113 5.60 8.30 -18.03
CA LYS A 113 5.05 7.64 -16.87
C LYS A 113 3.61 8.08 -16.65
N VAL A 114 2.66 7.17 -16.91
CA VAL A 114 1.23 7.46 -16.88
C VAL A 114 0.56 6.73 -15.72
N THR A 115 -0.32 7.41 -14.99
CA THR A 115 -1.20 6.77 -14.02
C THR A 115 -2.35 6.09 -14.78
N THR A 116 -2.47 4.77 -14.63
CA THR A 116 -3.44 3.95 -15.36
C THR A 116 -4.50 3.33 -14.46
N GLN A 117 -4.22 3.19 -13.17
CA GLN A 117 -5.10 2.52 -12.21
C GLN A 117 -4.94 3.13 -10.82
N LYS A 118 -5.93 2.90 -9.97
CA LYS A 118 -5.85 3.14 -8.52
C LYS A 118 -5.88 1.81 -7.78
N PHE A 119 -5.25 1.76 -6.61
CA PHE A 119 -5.36 0.61 -5.75
C PHE A 119 -6.03 0.95 -4.41
N TYR A 120 -6.66 -0.06 -3.83
CA TYR A 120 -7.45 0.07 -2.62
C TYR A 120 -7.13 -1.08 -1.67
N ARG A 121 -7.25 -0.79 -0.40
CA ARG A 121 -7.12 -1.77 0.68
C ARG A 121 -8.19 -2.86 0.56
N VAL A 122 -7.97 -3.97 1.21
CA VAL A 122 -8.97 -5.04 1.36
C VAL A 122 -10.24 -4.51 2.03
N ALA A 123 -10.09 -3.58 2.97
CA ALA A 123 -11.21 -2.88 3.64
C ALA A 123 -11.88 -1.79 2.78
N GLY A 124 -11.46 -1.59 1.51
CA GLY A 124 -12.13 -0.72 0.53
C GLY A 124 -11.62 0.71 0.46
N GLY A 125 -10.91 1.21 1.45
CA GLY A 125 -10.32 2.55 1.41
C GLY A 125 -9.09 2.62 0.50
N SER A 126 -8.82 3.76 -0.14
CA SER A 126 -7.55 4.02 -0.82
C SER A 126 -6.46 4.38 0.20
N THR A 127 -5.18 4.20 -0.18
CA THR A 127 -4.07 4.83 0.53
C THR A 127 -3.79 6.24 0.02
N GLN A 128 -4.43 6.66 -1.09
CA GLN A 128 -4.22 7.96 -1.71
C GLN A 128 -4.42 9.11 -0.71
N LEU A 129 -3.46 10.00 -0.59
CA LEU A 129 -3.35 11.14 0.34
C LEU A 129 -3.25 10.77 1.83
N LYS A 130 -3.86 9.67 2.27
CA LYS A 130 -3.94 9.28 3.68
C LYS A 130 -2.82 8.35 4.13
N GLY A 131 -2.32 7.53 3.21
CA GLY A 131 -1.40 6.46 3.56
C GLY A 131 -2.04 5.35 4.39
N VAL A 132 -1.19 4.61 5.08
CA VAL A 132 -1.55 3.65 6.12
C VAL A 132 -1.20 4.28 7.47
N GLU A 133 -2.20 4.56 8.28
CA GLU A 133 -2.04 5.14 9.61
C GLU A 133 -1.40 4.13 10.57
N SER A 134 -0.48 4.60 11.41
CA SER A 134 0.13 3.77 12.45
C SER A 134 -0.85 3.46 13.57
N ASP A 135 -0.85 2.21 14.01
CA ASP A 135 -1.54 1.81 15.24
C ASP A 135 -0.88 2.41 16.48
N ILE A 136 0.46 2.54 16.43
CA ILE A 136 1.29 3.18 17.46
C ILE A 136 2.23 4.17 16.77
N GLN A 137 2.07 5.44 17.10
CA GLN A 137 2.93 6.51 16.59
C GLN A 137 4.19 6.64 17.47
N LEU A 138 5.33 6.83 16.82
CA LEU A 138 6.60 7.10 17.48
C LEU A 138 7.10 8.49 17.07
N PRO A 139 7.80 9.21 17.97
CA PRO A 139 8.53 10.41 17.59
C PRO A 139 9.59 10.08 16.53
N THR A 140 9.55 10.78 15.38
CA THR A 140 10.46 10.53 14.27
C THR A 140 11.00 11.82 13.70
N ALA A 141 12.20 11.77 13.13
CA ALA A 141 12.81 12.93 12.46
C ALA A 141 12.03 13.33 11.19
N THR A 142 11.33 12.40 10.56
CA THR A 142 10.54 12.64 9.36
C THR A 142 9.28 13.47 9.64
N ALA A 143 8.80 13.52 10.88
CA ALA A 143 7.67 14.35 11.26
C ALA A 143 7.92 15.87 11.11
N ALA A 144 9.19 16.29 11.05
CA ALA A 144 9.57 17.70 10.86
C ALA A 144 9.56 18.14 9.38
N PHE A 145 9.33 17.22 8.43
CA PHE A 145 9.35 17.50 7.00
C PHE A 145 7.96 17.35 6.40
N GLU A 146 7.63 18.25 5.49
CA GLU A 146 6.45 18.08 4.63
C GLU A 146 6.75 16.97 3.60
N LEU A 147 6.23 15.78 3.86
CA LEU A 147 6.43 14.58 3.04
C LEU A 147 5.10 13.88 2.84
N GLY A 148 4.82 13.46 1.62
CA GLY A 148 3.61 12.71 1.29
C GLY A 148 3.08 13.01 -0.10
N GLU A 149 2.06 12.30 -0.50
CA GLU A 149 1.34 12.53 -1.76
C GLU A 149 0.51 13.81 -1.70
N ASP A 150 0.11 14.23 -0.53
CA ASP A 150 -0.75 15.39 -0.25
C ASP A 150 -0.08 16.74 -0.53
N ILE A 151 1.25 16.79 -0.55
CA ILE A 151 2.00 18.00 -0.90
C ILE A 151 2.25 18.14 -2.43
N LEU A 152 1.90 17.11 -3.22
CA LEU A 152 2.13 17.13 -4.66
C LEU A 152 1.05 17.92 -5.38
N ASP A 153 1.47 18.78 -6.32
CA ASP A 153 0.54 19.44 -7.24
C ASP A 153 -0.24 18.37 -8.02
N TYR A 154 -1.54 18.57 -8.16
CA TYR A 154 -2.43 17.67 -8.90
C TYR A 154 -2.51 16.24 -8.38
N ALA A 155 -2.23 16.01 -7.08
CA ALA A 155 -2.47 14.73 -6.47
C ALA A 155 -3.92 14.28 -6.66
N MET A 156 -4.13 13.00 -6.98
CA MET A 156 -5.47 12.45 -7.17
C MET A 156 -6.24 12.47 -5.84
N PRO A 157 -7.55 12.74 -5.85
CA PRO A 157 -8.33 12.75 -4.62
C PRO A 157 -8.44 11.35 -4.01
N TYR A 158 -8.60 11.33 -2.68
CA TYR A 158 -8.98 10.13 -1.94
C TYR A 158 -10.38 9.67 -2.37
N ASP A 159 -10.55 8.36 -2.49
CA ASP A 159 -11.85 7.72 -2.65
C ASP A 159 -11.83 6.31 -2.00
N GLN A 160 -12.96 5.63 -2.07
CA GLN A 160 -13.13 4.28 -1.54
C GLN A 160 -14.06 3.47 -2.42
N ILE A 161 -13.93 2.15 -2.35
CA ILE A 161 -14.76 1.19 -3.06
C ILE A 161 -15.32 0.16 -2.05
N THR A 162 -16.16 -0.74 -2.53
CA THR A 162 -16.73 -1.80 -1.69
C THR A 162 -15.63 -2.68 -1.09
N PRO A 163 -15.63 -2.92 0.24
CA PRO A 163 -14.70 -3.85 0.87
C PRO A 163 -14.80 -5.27 0.31
N CYS A 164 -13.70 -6.00 0.31
CA CYS A 164 -13.72 -7.45 0.06
C CYS A 164 -14.48 -8.17 1.18
N THR A 165 -15.26 -9.17 0.84
CA THR A 165 -16.03 -9.98 1.82
C THR A 165 -15.40 -11.33 2.13
N ASN A 166 -14.44 -11.77 1.30
CA ASN A 166 -13.85 -13.11 1.33
C ASN A 166 -12.54 -13.19 2.13
N TYR A 167 -12.43 -12.43 3.22
CA TYR A 167 -11.30 -12.53 4.16
C TYR A 167 -11.80 -12.50 5.61
N LYS A 168 -11.02 -13.04 6.52
CA LYS A 168 -11.31 -13.06 7.96
C LYS A 168 -10.30 -12.19 8.70
N LYS A 169 -10.80 -11.16 9.36
CA LYS A 169 -9.99 -10.31 10.24
C LYS A 169 -9.77 -11.02 11.58
N ASP A 170 -8.51 -11.06 12.03
CA ASP A 170 -8.15 -11.48 13.38
C ASP A 170 -8.35 -10.30 14.34
N SER A 171 -9.11 -10.49 15.39
CA SER A 171 -9.38 -9.47 16.41
C SER A 171 -8.37 -9.44 17.56
N SER A 172 -7.43 -10.37 17.60
CA SER A 172 -6.48 -10.50 18.72
C SER A 172 -5.59 -9.26 18.88
N ILE A 173 -5.09 -8.70 17.77
CA ILE A 173 -4.30 -7.46 17.79
C ILE A 173 -5.14 -6.28 18.27
N ALA A 174 -6.37 -6.14 17.79
CA ALA A 174 -7.25 -5.06 18.21
C ALA A 174 -7.52 -5.08 19.73
N ALA A 175 -7.64 -6.27 20.31
CA ALA A 175 -7.79 -6.43 21.75
C ALA A 175 -6.52 -6.06 22.55
N MET A 176 -5.34 -6.23 21.96
CA MET A 176 -4.06 -5.94 22.60
C MET A 176 -3.60 -4.47 22.42
N LEU A 177 -4.10 -3.77 21.42
CA LEU A 177 -3.66 -2.40 21.09
C LEU A 177 -3.69 -1.42 22.25
N PRO A 178 -4.71 -1.36 23.11
CA PRO A 178 -4.71 -0.45 24.26
C PRO A 178 -3.51 -0.68 25.19
N VAL A 179 -3.22 -1.94 25.52
CA VAL A 179 -2.09 -2.31 26.38
C VAL A 179 -0.74 -1.95 25.73
N LEU A 180 -0.63 -2.18 24.41
CA LEU A 180 0.59 -1.86 23.66
C LEU A 180 0.81 -0.35 23.57
N LYS A 181 -0.25 0.45 23.41
CA LYS A 181 -0.19 1.91 23.42
C LYS A 181 0.26 2.45 24.78
N ASP A 182 -0.30 1.93 25.87
CA ASP A 182 0.08 2.32 27.23
C ASP A 182 1.56 1.97 27.53
N ALA A 183 2.03 0.83 27.04
CA ALA A 183 3.42 0.43 27.19
C ALA A 183 4.38 1.29 26.36
N SER A 184 3.95 1.75 25.20
CA SER A 184 4.73 2.62 24.29
C SER A 184 4.84 4.07 24.79
N ALA A 185 3.92 4.51 25.65
CA ALA A 185 3.89 5.88 26.19
C ALA A 185 4.79 6.09 27.42
N LYS A 186 5.37 5.02 27.97
CA LYS A 186 6.28 4.99 29.13
C LYS A 186 7.73 5.04 28.67
#